data_4467408d7ed9c85b19a1ee5a63f6e439
#
_entry.id   4467408d7ed9c85b19a1ee5a63f6e439
#
_cell.length_a   1.000
_cell.length_b   1.000
_cell.length_c   1.000
_cell.angle_alpha   90.00
_cell.angle_beta   90.00
_cell.angle_gamma   90.00
#
_symmetry.space_group_name_H-M   'P 1'
#
loop_
_entity.id
_entity.type
_entity.pdbx_description
1 polymer ?
#
loop_
_entity_poly.entity_id
_entity_poly.type
_entity_poly.pdbx_seq_one_letter_code
_entity_poly.pdbx_strand_id
1 'polypeptide(L)'
;RELAAVEMQLPQIQGSLTSIKKFLGPIRDQYDYILIDCMPSLGSVTIASLVAAGSVLIPVVPEWLGIDGLQALFETMAQVRRKLNRSLSVEGLLITRMSSSGAAPKEYEREIRNAYKGVYRVFDTTIMSSIYVPNACAHGVSVLTYARNRKVTKQYLALTQEVLQNG
;
A
#
# COMPACT_ATOMS: atom_id res chain seq x y z
N ARG A 1 -9.88 13.62 13.09
CA ARG A 1 -11.33 13.72 13.47
C ARG A 1 -12.22 14.04 12.27
N GLU A 2 -11.84 14.93 11.36
CA GLU A 2 -12.64 15.29 10.18
C GLU A 2 -12.80 14.15 9.19
N LEU A 3 -11.74 13.36 8.91
CA LEU A 3 -11.79 12.24 7.98
C LEU A 3 -12.76 11.13 8.43
N ALA A 4 -12.83 10.84 9.74
CA ALA A 4 -13.76 9.86 10.28
C ALA A 4 -15.24 10.30 10.12
N ALA A 5 -15.50 11.60 10.25
CA ALA A 5 -16.84 12.14 10.02
C ALA A 5 -17.24 12.06 8.53
N VAL A 6 -16.31 12.32 7.62
CA VAL A 6 -16.52 12.15 6.18
C VAL A 6 -16.76 10.68 5.83
N GLU A 7 -16.03 9.75 6.44
CA GLU A 7 -16.17 8.31 6.20
C GLU A 7 -17.55 7.78 6.59
N MET A 8 -18.16 8.33 7.63
CA MET A 8 -19.54 8.00 8.05
C MET A 8 -20.63 8.58 7.13
N GLN A 9 -20.36 9.70 6.46
CA GLN A 9 -21.31 10.37 5.58
C GLN A 9 -21.22 9.91 4.11
N LEU A 10 -20.04 9.49 3.65
CA LEU A 10 -19.81 9.06 2.26
C LEU A 10 -20.79 8.01 1.73
N PRO A 11 -21.16 6.96 2.48
CA PRO A 11 -22.11 5.95 1.97
C PRO A 11 -23.49 6.51 1.63
N GLN A 12 -23.88 7.65 2.24
CA GLN A 12 -25.17 8.29 2.05
C GLN A 12 -25.20 9.23 0.84
N ILE A 13 -24.05 9.56 0.27
CA ILE A 13 -23.91 10.46 -0.88
C ILE A 13 -23.85 9.65 -2.17
N GLN A 14 -24.83 9.83 -3.05
CA GLN A 14 -24.86 9.17 -4.35
C GLN A 14 -23.61 9.50 -5.18
N GLY A 15 -22.90 8.47 -5.65
CA GLY A 15 -21.67 8.61 -6.45
C GLY A 15 -20.41 8.88 -5.64
N SER A 16 -20.47 8.82 -4.30
CA SER A 16 -19.32 9.03 -3.41
C SER A 16 -18.13 8.09 -3.71
N LEU A 17 -18.39 6.84 -4.08
CA LEU A 17 -17.35 5.86 -4.41
C LEU A 17 -16.56 6.20 -5.69
N THR A 18 -17.07 7.09 -6.53
CA THR A 18 -16.37 7.58 -7.74
C THR A 18 -15.76 8.97 -7.55
N SER A 19 -15.89 9.58 -6.38
CA SER A 19 -15.46 10.96 -6.11
C SER A 19 -13.95 11.15 -6.32
N ILE A 20 -13.12 10.26 -5.78
CA ILE A 20 -11.65 10.31 -5.95
C ILE A 20 -11.29 10.17 -7.43
N LYS A 21 -11.88 9.22 -8.15
CA LYS A 21 -11.66 9.05 -9.59
C LYS A 21 -12.01 10.29 -10.39
N LYS A 22 -13.14 10.94 -10.07
CA LYS A 22 -13.56 12.20 -10.73
C LYS A 22 -12.62 13.35 -10.40
N PHE A 23 -12.18 13.45 -9.13
CA PHE A 23 -11.25 14.47 -8.68
C PHE A 23 -9.88 14.35 -9.37
N LEU A 24 -9.37 13.14 -9.53
CA LEU A 24 -8.08 12.88 -10.17
C LEU A 24 -8.13 12.96 -11.71
N GLY A 25 -9.32 12.82 -12.30
CA GLY A 25 -9.48 12.81 -13.77
C GLY A 25 -8.77 13.95 -14.49
N PRO A 26 -8.98 15.24 -14.11
CA PRO A 26 -8.38 16.39 -14.81
C PRO A 26 -6.85 16.49 -14.71
N ILE A 27 -6.24 15.84 -13.73
CA ILE A 27 -4.79 15.92 -13.49
C ILE A 27 -4.04 14.64 -13.84
N ARG A 28 -4.76 13.56 -14.18
CA ARG A 28 -4.18 12.24 -14.38
C ARG A 28 -3.06 12.21 -15.41
N ASP A 29 -3.24 12.91 -16.52
CA ASP A 29 -2.29 12.93 -17.63
C ASP A 29 -1.10 13.89 -17.40
N GLN A 30 -1.07 14.58 -16.24
CA GLN A 30 0.01 15.49 -15.86
C GLN A 30 1.10 14.79 -15.04
N TYR A 31 0.88 13.55 -14.63
CA TYR A 31 1.78 12.81 -13.76
C TYR A 31 1.98 11.39 -14.27
N ASP A 32 3.21 10.88 -14.20
CA ASP A 32 3.53 9.47 -14.48
C ASP A 32 2.93 8.54 -13.42
N TYR A 33 2.92 8.98 -12.17
CA TYR A 33 2.37 8.24 -11.02
C TYR A 33 1.57 9.15 -10.10
N ILE A 34 0.41 8.66 -9.64
CA ILE A 34 -0.40 9.27 -8.58
C ILE A 34 -0.52 8.25 -7.45
N LEU A 35 0.02 8.56 -6.28
CA LEU A 35 -0.03 7.71 -5.11
C LEU A 35 -1.18 8.14 -4.18
N ILE A 36 -2.06 7.20 -3.84
CA ILE A 36 -3.15 7.41 -2.90
C ILE A 36 -2.78 6.68 -1.61
N ASP A 37 -2.40 7.43 -0.57
CA ASP A 37 -2.16 6.88 0.77
C ASP A 37 -3.49 6.62 1.47
N CYS A 38 -3.74 5.36 1.83
CA CYS A 38 -5.01 4.91 2.39
C CYS A 38 -4.88 4.62 3.88
N MET A 39 -5.97 4.88 4.63
CA MET A 39 -6.06 4.45 6.03
C MET A 39 -6.10 2.92 6.13
N PRO A 40 -5.65 2.33 7.26
CA PRO A 40 -5.67 0.89 7.51
C PRO A 40 -7.09 0.39 7.83
N SER A 41 -8.09 0.82 7.08
CA SER A 41 -9.49 0.41 7.21
C SER A 41 -10.08 0.14 5.83
N LEU A 42 -11.05 -0.75 5.73
CA LEU A 42 -11.79 -1.03 4.50
C LEU A 42 -13.06 -0.19 4.38
N GLY A 43 -12.99 1.05 4.87
CA GLY A 43 -14.09 2.01 4.81
C GLY A 43 -14.32 2.60 3.41
N SER A 44 -15.30 3.50 3.32
CA SER A 44 -15.76 4.10 2.06
C SER A 44 -14.66 4.86 1.32
N VAL A 45 -13.75 5.52 2.05
CA VAL A 45 -12.61 6.25 1.44
C VAL A 45 -11.64 5.27 0.78
N THR A 46 -11.31 4.16 1.46
CA THR A 46 -10.46 3.11 0.88
C THR A 46 -11.11 2.48 -0.34
N ILE A 47 -12.41 2.19 -0.30
CA ILE A 47 -13.14 1.67 -1.46
C ILE A 47 -13.12 2.68 -2.63
N ALA A 48 -13.35 3.97 -2.36
CA ALA A 48 -13.27 5.03 -3.38
C ALA A 48 -11.85 5.13 -3.99
N SER A 49 -10.81 4.93 -3.19
CA SER A 49 -9.42 4.88 -3.64
C SER A 49 -9.17 3.68 -4.56
N LEU A 50 -9.67 2.50 -4.20
CA LEU A 50 -9.60 1.29 -5.04
C LEU A 50 -10.36 1.46 -6.36
N VAL A 51 -11.48 2.21 -6.35
CA VAL A 51 -12.24 2.54 -7.57
C VAL A 51 -11.46 3.48 -8.50
N ALA A 52 -10.63 4.35 -7.94
CA ALA A 52 -9.81 5.29 -8.70
C ALA A 52 -8.47 4.71 -9.18
N ALA A 53 -7.92 3.75 -8.45
CA ALA A 53 -6.59 3.20 -8.69
C ALA A 53 -6.51 2.26 -9.90
N GLY A 54 -5.35 2.18 -10.53
CA GLY A 54 -5.03 1.15 -11.53
C GLY A 54 -4.47 -0.11 -10.87
N SER A 55 -3.61 0.07 -9.87
CA SER A 55 -3.01 -1.03 -9.09
C SER A 55 -2.93 -0.69 -7.61
N VAL A 56 -2.69 -1.72 -6.80
CA VAL A 56 -2.54 -1.62 -5.34
C VAL A 56 -1.23 -2.26 -4.91
N LEU A 57 -0.34 -1.48 -4.31
CA LEU A 57 0.80 -1.98 -3.57
C LEU A 57 0.38 -2.21 -2.12
N ILE A 58 0.60 -3.41 -1.61
CA ILE A 58 0.10 -3.85 -0.30
C ILE A 58 1.29 -4.01 0.67
N PRO A 59 1.49 -3.07 1.61
CA PRO A 59 2.49 -3.24 2.67
C PRO A 59 2.04 -4.32 3.65
N VAL A 60 2.93 -5.26 3.95
CA VAL A 60 2.68 -6.36 4.90
C VAL A 60 3.76 -6.37 5.95
N VAL A 61 3.37 -6.32 7.22
CA VAL A 61 4.30 -6.53 8.32
C VAL A 61 4.35 -8.04 8.59
N PRO A 62 5.54 -8.66 8.67
CA PRO A 62 5.68 -10.09 8.90
C PRO A 62 5.44 -10.44 10.38
N GLU A 63 4.18 -10.36 10.78
CA GLU A 63 3.63 -10.67 12.08
C GLU A 63 2.34 -11.48 11.90
N TRP A 64 1.98 -12.30 12.89
CA TRP A 64 0.81 -13.17 12.83
C TRP A 64 -0.48 -12.44 12.42
N LEU A 65 -0.74 -11.29 12.99
CA LEU A 65 -1.94 -10.47 12.68
C LEU A 65 -1.92 -9.82 11.30
N GLY A 66 -0.77 -9.71 10.66
CA GLY A 66 -0.65 -9.09 9.33
C GLY A 66 -1.23 -9.95 8.22
N ILE A 67 -1.31 -11.26 8.41
CA ILE A 67 -1.78 -12.22 7.40
C ILE A 67 -3.31 -12.25 7.34
N ASP A 68 -3.98 -12.16 8.48
CA ASP A 68 -5.46 -12.21 8.53
C ASP A 68 -6.12 -11.01 7.84
N GLY A 69 -5.50 -9.82 7.92
CA GLY A 69 -6.00 -8.62 7.25
C GLY A 69 -5.95 -8.69 5.72
N LEU A 70 -5.05 -9.50 5.16
CA LEU A 70 -4.90 -9.62 3.70
C LEU A 70 -6.10 -10.29 3.04
N GLN A 71 -6.70 -11.30 3.68
CA GLN A 71 -7.85 -11.99 3.12
C GLN A 71 -9.04 -11.03 2.93
N ALA A 72 -9.39 -10.26 3.95
CA ALA A 72 -10.47 -9.27 3.87
C ALA A 72 -10.21 -8.20 2.81
N LEU A 73 -8.95 -7.77 2.66
CA LEU A 73 -8.55 -6.84 1.59
C LEU A 73 -8.76 -7.47 0.21
N PHE A 74 -8.30 -8.69 -0.04
CA PHE A 74 -8.45 -9.36 -1.33
C PHE A 74 -9.92 -9.61 -1.67
N GLU A 75 -10.76 -9.99 -0.72
CA GLU A 75 -12.20 -10.12 -0.90
C GLU A 75 -12.85 -8.79 -1.30
N THR A 76 -12.47 -7.70 -0.63
CA THR A 76 -12.92 -6.34 -0.96
C THR A 76 -12.46 -5.93 -2.35
N MET A 77 -11.20 -6.15 -2.70
CA MET A 77 -10.66 -5.87 -4.03
C MET A 77 -11.38 -6.68 -5.12
N ALA A 78 -11.68 -7.95 -4.87
CA ALA A 78 -12.44 -8.79 -5.81
C ALA A 78 -13.86 -8.22 -6.06
N GLN A 79 -14.53 -7.71 -5.02
CA GLN A 79 -15.83 -7.06 -5.16
C GLN A 79 -15.74 -5.75 -5.95
N VAL A 80 -14.74 -4.90 -5.64
CA VAL A 80 -14.48 -3.65 -6.38
C VAL A 80 -14.18 -3.95 -7.84
N ARG A 81 -13.30 -4.91 -8.12
CA ARG A 81 -12.95 -5.32 -9.48
C ARG A 81 -14.15 -5.80 -10.26
N ARG A 82 -15.03 -6.59 -9.66
CA ARG A 82 -16.22 -7.13 -10.32
C ARG A 82 -17.26 -6.07 -10.63
N LYS A 83 -17.47 -5.10 -9.73
CA LYS A 83 -18.61 -4.18 -9.78
C LYS A 83 -18.26 -2.76 -10.22
N LEU A 84 -17.07 -2.25 -9.89
CA LEU A 84 -16.76 -0.83 -9.94
C LEU A 84 -15.50 -0.49 -10.75
N ASN A 85 -14.45 -1.33 -10.71
CA ASN A 85 -13.19 -1.08 -11.38
C ASN A 85 -12.57 -2.37 -11.91
N ARG A 86 -12.92 -2.77 -13.13
CA ARG A 86 -12.44 -4.02 -13.74
C ARG A 86 -10.94 -4.08 -13.99
N SER A 87 -10.29 -2.93 -14.12
CA SER A 87 -8.83 -2.83 -14.37
C SER A 87 -7.99 -2.89 -13.11
N LEU A 88 -8.61 -2.88 -11.91
CA LEU A 88 -7.87 -2.94 -10.66
C LEU A 88 -7.01 -4.20 -10.57
N SER A 89 -5.72 -4.02 -10.34
CA SER A 89 -4.74 -5.10 -10.18
C SER A 89 -4.00 -5.02 -8.85
N VAL A 90 -3.30 -6.09 -8.49
CA VAL A 90 -2.33 -6.08 -7.39
C VAL A 90 -0.95 -5.83 -7.99
N GLU A 91 -0.31 -4.73 -7.62
CA GLU A 91 1.08 -4.42 -7.99
C GLU A 91 2.05 -5.38 -7.34
N GLY A 92 1.81 -5.66 -6.08
CA GLY A 92 2.57 -6.61 -5.28
C GLY A 92 2.40 -6.42 -3.78
N LEU A 93 2.85 -7.42 -3.03
CA LEU A 93 2.97 -7.37 -1.58
C LEU A 93 4.39 -6.90 -1.24
N LEU A 94 4.49 -5.88 -0.41
CA LEU A 94 5.76 -5.34 0.09
C LEU A 94 5.94 -5.73 1.55
N ILE A 95 6.93 -6.57 1.83
CA ILE A 95 7.30 -6.87 3.23
C ILE A 95 7.99 -5.64 3.80
N THR A 96 7.40 -5.09 4.86
CA THR A 96 7.87 -3.86 5.50
C THR A 96 8.00 -4.00 7.00
N ARG A 97 8.70 -3.08 7.66
CA ARG A 97 8.97 -3.08 9.10
C ARG A 97 9.59 -4.38 9.61
N MET A 98 10.32 -5.07 8.73
CA MET A 98 10.98 -6.32 9.06
C MET A 98 11.97 -6.12 10.20
N SER A 99 11.85 -6.89 11.27
CA SER A 99 12.83 -6.88 12.37
C SER A 99 14.13 -7.56 11.94
N SER A 100 15.26 -7.00 12.37
CA SER A 100 16.57 -7.64 12.18
C SER A 100 16.89 -8.68 13.27
N SER A 101 16.12 -8.71 14.35
CA SER A 101 16.32 -9.61 15.50
C SER A 101 15.27 -10.71 15.56
N GLY A 102 15.69 -11.89 15.95
CA GLY A 102 14.84 -13.06 16.10
C GLY A 102 14.68 -13.90 14.82
N ALA A 103 14.20 -15.14 15.00
CA ALA A 103 13.94 -16.08 13.90
C ALA A 103 12.53 -15.89 13.32
N ALA A 104 11.55 -15.57 14.15
CA ALA A 104 10.13 -15.49 13.77
C ALA A 104 9.85 -14.53 12.59
N PRO A 105 10.42 -13.29 12.52
CA PRO A 105 10.16 -12.42 11.37
C PRO A 105 10.60 -13.02 10.04
N LYS A 106 11.73 -13.73 10.02
CA LYS A 106 12.23 -14.39 8.80
C LYS A 106 11.37 -15.59 8.41
N GLU A 107 10.80 -16.27 9.38
CA GLU A 107 9.88 -17.37 9.15
C GLU A 107 8.57 -16.88 8.55
N TYR A 108 7.97 -15.83 9.12
CA TYR A 108 6.79 -15.18 8.54
C TYR A 108 7.04 -14.59 7.16
N GLU A 109 8.22 -13.98 6.91
CA GLU A 109 8.58 -13.55 5.57
C GLU A 109 8.56 -14.72 4.58
N ARG A 110 9.17 -15.85 4.92
CA ARG A 110 9.19 -17.04 4.10
C ARG A 110 7.79 -17.60 3.86
N GLU A 111 6.95 -17.62 4.89
CA GLU A 111 5.55 -18.05 4.78
C GLU A 111 4.76 -17.16 3.82
N ILE A 112 4.87 -15.84 3.94
CA ILE A 112 4.22 -14.89 3.04
C ILE A 112 4.68 -15.15 1.60
N ARG A 113 5.98 -15.25 1.35
CA ARG A 113 6.51 -15.52 0.00
C ARG A 113 6.01 -16.84 -0.57
N ASN A 114 5.92 -17.88 0.25
CA ASN A 114 5.43 -19.21 -0.17
C ASN A 114 3.92 -19.20 -0.41
N ALA A 115 3.13 -18.59 0.48
CA ALA A 115 1.67 -18.55 0.40
C ALA A 115 1.19 -17.83 -0.86
N TYR A 116 1.87 -16.77 -1.29
CA TYR A 116 1.48 -15.96 -2.44
C TYR A 116 2.24 -16.28 -3.72
N LYS A 117 3.18 -17.24 -3.68
CA LYS A 117 3.94 -17.68 -4.86
C LYS A 117 3.01 -18.13 -6.00
N GLY A 118 3.14 -17.48 -7.15
CA GLY A 118 2.32 -17.78 -8.33
C GLY A 118 0.88 -17.23 -8.29
N VAL A 119 0.48 -16.57 -7.19
CA VAL A 119 -0.83 -15.90 -7.06
C VAL A 119 -0.66 -14.39 -7.20
N TYR A 120 0.22 -13.82 -6.37
CA TYR A 120 0.57 -12.39 -6.39
C TYR A 120 2.08 -12.23 -6.32
N ARG A 121 2.57 -11.17 -6.94
CA ARG A 121 3.96 -10.76 -6.78
C ARG A 121 4.23 -10.40 -5.32
N VAL A 122 5.32 -10.88 -4.76
CA VAL A 122 5.92 -10.35 -3.54
C VAL A 122 7.22 -9.67 -3.95
N PHE A 123 7.35 -8.38 -3.67
CA PHE A 123 8.55 -7.62 -4.01
C PHE A 123 9.81 -8.28 -3.44
N ASP A 124 10.90 -8.30 -4.21
CA ASP A 124 12.19 -8.85 -3.73
C ASP A 124 12.76 -7.96 -2.62
N THR A 125 12.52 -6.65 -2.74
CA THR A 125 12.89 -5.67 -1.71
C THR A 125 12.04 -5.86 -0.46
N THR A 126 12.71 -5.97 0.69
CA THR A 126 12.10 -5.92 2.02
C THR A 126 12.55 -4.66 2.75
N ILE A 127 11.59 -3.87 3.28
CA ILE A 127 11.91 -2.66 4.06
C ILE A 127 12.11 -3.04 5.53
N MET A 128 13.33 -2.89 6.00
CA MET A 128 13.66 -3.17 7.40
C MET A 128 13.12 -2.10 8.35
N SER A 129 12.78 -2.51 9.56
CA SER A 129 12.48 -1.57 10.64
C SER A 129 13.67 -0.64 10.88
N SER A 130 13.41 0.65 11.00
CA SER A 130 14.45 1.67 11.12
C SER A 130 13.96 2.87 11.91
N ILE A 131 14.78 3.35 12.83
CA ILE A 131 14.51 4.59 13.59
C ILE A 131 14.55 5.84 12.71
N TYR A 132 15.21 5.76 11.55
CA TYR A 132 15.34 6.90 10.64
C TYR A 132 14.02 7.27 9.95
N VAL A 133 13.11 6.31 9.74
CA VAL A 133 11.82 6.58 9.10
C VAL A 133 10.93 7.45 9.98
N PRO A 134 10.59 7.06 11.23
CA PRO A 134 9.79 7.94 12.09
C PRO A 134 10.48 9.26 12.39
N ASN A 135 11.80 9.30 12.52
CA ASN A 135 12.53 10.55 12.75
C ASN A 135 12.43 11.49 11.54
N ALA A 136 12.56 10.99 10.32
CA ALA A 136 12.37 11.78 9.11
C ALA A 136 10.94 12.35 9.04
N CYS A 137 9.91 11.54 9.34
CA CYS A 137 8.53 11.99 9.42
C CYS A 137 8.34 13.10 10.47
N ALA A 138 8.93 12.94 11.66
CA ALA A 138 8.86 13.96 12.73
C ALA A 138 9.47 15.31 12.31
N HIS A 139 10.46 15.29 11.40
CA HIS A 139 11.08 16.50 10.84
C HIS A 139 10.39 16.98 9.54
N GLY A 140 9.32 16.34 9.09
CA GLY A 140 8.62 16.71 7.86
C GLY A 140 9.46 16.56 6.59
N VAL A 141 10.44 15.66 6.59
CA VAL A 141 11.34 15.44 5.45
C VAL A 141 11.37 13.98 5.01
N SER A 142 11.74 13.74 3.76
CA SER A 142 11.88 12.38 3.24
C SER A 142 13.05 11.65 3.91
N VAL A 143 12.89 10.36 4.21
CA VAL A 143 13.97 9.50 4.67
C VAL A 143 15.14 9.47 3.67
N LEU A 144 14.87 9.66 2.38
CA LEU A 144 15.89 9.75 1.33
C LEU A 144 16.84 10.94 1.53
N THR A 145 16.33 12.02 2.09
CA THR A 145 17.11 13.22 2.41
C THR A 145 17.71 13.13 3.82
N TYR A 146 16.87 12.70 4.79
CA TYR A 146 17.26 12.66 6.20
C TYR A 146 18.36 11.63 6.49
N ALA A 147 18.30 10.48 5.85
CA ALA A 147 19.16 9.34 6.13
C ALA A 147 19.82 8.77 4.85
N ARG A 148 20.33 9.67 3.98
CA ARG A 148 20.77 9.41 2.61
C ARG A 148 21.64 8.16 2.41
N ASN A 149 22.54 7.85 3.34
CA ASN A 149 23.48 6.73 3.24
C ASN A 149 23.06 5.49 4.04
N ARG A 150 21.85 5.48 4.61
CA ARG A 150 21.39 4.38 5.46
C ARG A 150 20.76 3.25 4.64
N LYS A 151 20.79 2.04 5.23
CA LYS A 151 20.24 0.83 4.58
C LYS A 151 18.79 1.00 4.16
N VAL A 152 17.96 1.60 5.02
CA VAL A 152 16.54 1.83 4.74
C VAL A 152 16.33 2.71 3.50
N THR A 153 17.16 3.73 3.31
CA THR A 153 17.11 4.59 2.12
C THR A 153 17.40 3.82 0.85
N LYS A 154 18.44 2.96 0.89
CA LYS A 154 18.78 2.08 -0.26
C LYS A 154 17.64 1.10 -0.57
N GLN A 155 16.93 0.62 0.45
CA GLN A 155 15.77 -0.25 0.26
C GLN A 155 14.59 0.47 -0.41
N TYR A 156 14.27 1.70 -0.01
CA TYR A 156 13.24 2.49 -0.70
C TYR A 156 13.61 2.78 -2.17
N LEU A 157 14.89 3.07 -2.44
CA LEU A 157 15.35 3.25 -3.82
C LEU A 157 15.25 1.96 -4.64
N ALA A 158 15.61 0.81 -4.06
CA ALA A 158 15.45 -0.48 -4.71
C ALA A 158 13.98 -0.80 -5.01
N LEU A 159 13.08 -0.56 -4.04
CA LEU A 159 11.64 -0.70 -4.26
C LEU A 159 11.16 0.18 -5.42
N THR A 160 11.60 1.44 -5.46
CA THR A 160 11.25 2.34 -6.57
C THR A 160 11.67 1.75 -7.91
N GLN A 161 12.87 1.20 -8.02
CA GLN A 161 13.32 0.55 -9.25
C GLN A 161 12.47 -0.68 -9.61
N GLU A 162 12.12 -1.50 -8.64
CA GLU A 162 11.23 -2.65 -8.85
C GLU A 162 9.83 -2.24 -9.35
N VAL A 163 9.28 -1.13 -8.85
CA VAL A 163 7.98 -0.60 -9.31
C VAL A 163 8.10 -0.08 -10.74
N LEU A 164 9.14 0.70 -11.05
CA LEU A 164 9.34 1.29 -12.37
C LEU A 164 9.60 0.26 -13.47
N GLN A 165 10.16 -0.91 -13.14
CA GLN A 165 10.43 -1.98 -14.11
C GLN A 165 9.18 -2.76 -14.52
N ASN A 166 8.06 -2.61 -13.80
CA ASN A 166 6.83 -3.38 -14.01
C ASN A 166 5.61 -2.51 -14.36
N GLY A 167 5.81 -1.19 -14.44
CA GLY A 167 4.80 -0.21 -14.85
C GLY A 167 4.68 -0.01 -16.35
#